data_67401726f86036e481ff5b0e7bead2c9
#
_entry.id   67401726f86036e481ff5b0e7bead2c9
#
_cell.length_a   1.000
_cell.length_b   1.000
_cell.length_c   1.000
_cell.angle_alpha   90.00
_cell.angle_beta   90.00
_cell.angle_gamma   90.00
#
_symmetry.space_group_name_H-M   'P 1'
#
loop_
_entity.id
_entity.type
_entity.pdbx_description
1 polymer ?
#
loop_
_entity_poly.entity_id
_entity_poly.type
_entity_poly.pdbx_seq_one_letter_code
_entity_poly.pdbx_strand_id
1 'polypeptide(L)'
;MQNMYDEKGVKMNKLLKYTFMLLCCFLLMGCLPLDKETDKKSIVCTTYAQYNWLQEIIGENNSTFELTLLIKDGADLHSYQPTIQDLAKVSSADLFVYVGGESEQWVSDALKEAKNKNMLVVDMMDVLKERIKEEEHMEGMKEDHDE
;
A
#
# COMPACT_ATOMS: atom_id res chain seq x y z
N MET A 1 17.63 -34.49 58.14
CA MET A 1 18.43 -33.98 56.99
C MET A 1 17.72 -32.75 56.46
N GLN A 2 18.21 -31.61 56.87
CA GLN A 2 17.59 -30.31 56.62
C GLN A 2 18.32 -29.66 55.42
N ASN A 3 17.66 -29.54 54.28
CA ASN A 3 18.22 -28.87 53.14
C ASN A 3 18.21 -27.37 53.34
N MET A 4 19.37 -26.84 53.53
CA MET A 4 19.69 -25.44 53.69
C MET A 4 19.85 -24.84 52.32
N TYR A 5 18.81 -24.21 51.80
CA TYR A 5 18.95 -23.27 50.66
C TYR A 5 19.06 -21.86 51.23
N ASP A 6 20.28 -21.36 51.18
CA ASP A 6 20.63 -20.00 51.58
C ASP A 6 20.12 -19.02 50.51
N GLU A 7 18.96 -18.42 50.78
CA GLU A 7 18.46 -17.26 50.04
C GLU A 7 19.30 -16.03 50.43
N LYS A 8 20.44 -15.86 49.76
CA LYS A 8 21.12 -14.58 49.76
C LYS A 8 20.33 -13.60 48.90
N GLY A 9 19.29 -13.02 49.51
CA GLY A 9 18.58 -11.86 48.99
C GLY A 9 19.56 -10.69 48.82
N VAL A 10 20.01 -10.47 47.57
CA VAL A 10 20.81 -9.30 47.22
C VAL A 10 20.00 -8.07 47.54
N LYS A 11 20.25 -7.40 48.66
CA LYS A 11 19.70 -6.07 48.98
C LYS A 11 20.28 -5.09 47.94
N MET A 12 19.56 -4.96 46.83
CA MET A 12 19.88 -3.93 45.85
C MET A 12 19.80 -2.54 46.50
N ASN A 13 20.91 -1.83 46.52
CA ASN A 13 20.97 -0.47 47.00
C ASN A 13 19.97 0.39 46.24
N LYS A 14 19.31 1.33 46.95
CA LYS A 14 18.33 2.25 46.33
C LYS A 14 18.88 2.90 45.05
N LEU A 15 20.16 3.24 45.08
CA LEU A 15 20.89 3.81 43.92
C LEU A 15 20.85 2.86 42.71
N LEU A 16 21.11 1.57 42.91
CA LEU A 16 21.11 0.55 41.85
C LEU A 16 19.73 0.33 41.27
N LYS A 17 18.65 0.46 42.07
CA LYS A 17 17.27 0.41 41.57
C LYS A 17 16.95 1.59 40.68
N TYR A 18 17.39 2.80 41.06
CA TYR A 18 17.15 3.99 40.24
C TYR A 18 17.96 3.96 38.93
N THR A 19 19.22 3.48 38.96
CA THR A 19 20.02 3.34 37.74
C THR A 19 19.43 2.29 36.79
N PHE A 20 18.93 1.17 37.30
CA PHE A 20 18.25 0.14 36.50
C PHE A 20 16.94 0.65 35.92
N MET A 21 16.14 1.39 36.70
CA MET A 21 14.90 2.00 36.24
C MET A 21 15.17 3.05 35.12
N LEU A 22 16.22 3.85 35.29
CA LEU A 22 16.62 4.87 34.31
C LEU A 22 17.15 4.23 33.01
N LEU A 23 17.88 3.12 33.12
CA LEU A 23 18.33 2.33 31.99
C LEU A 23 17.17 1.68 31.22
N CYS A 24 16.17 1.13 31.91
CA CYS A 24 14.95 0.61 31.30
C CYS A 24 14.15 1.69 30.56
N CYS A 25 14.02 2.89 31.14
CA CYS A 25 13.37 4.01 30.45
C CYS A 25 14.12 4.43 29.19
N PHE A 26 15.47 4.39 29.19
CA PHE A 26 16.27 4.71 28.01
C PHE A 26 16.12 3.67 26.89
N LEU A 27 15.96 2.38 27.24
CA LEU A 27 15.73 1.31 26.27
C LEU A 27 14.32 1.35 25.66
N LEU A 28 13.34 1.90 26.35
CA LEU A 28 11.98 2.05 25.82
C LEU A 28 11.81 3.26 24.90
N MET A 29 12.73 4.21 24.91
CA MET A 29 12.73 5.37 24.01
C MET A 29 13.32 5.08 22.61
N GLY A 30 13.86 3.88 22.37
CA GLY A 30 14.58 3.53 21.15
C GLY A 30 13.77 3.03 19.97
N CYS A 31 12.43 2.97 20.04
CA CYS A 31 11.58 2.48 18.93
C CYS A 31 10.45 3.46 18.58
N LEU A 32 10.79 4.69 18.30
CA LEU A 32 9.93 5.48 17.41
C LEU A 32 10.40 5.16 15.99
N PRO A 33 9.57 4.51 15.16
CA PRO A 33 9.83 4.49 13.72
C PRO A 33 9.83 5.95 13.30
N LEU A 34 11.02 6.44 12.94
CA LEU A 34 11.15 7.69 12.23
C LEU A 34 10.67 7.37 10.81
N ASP A 35 9.35 7.42 10.60
CA ASP A 35 8.81 7.56 9.25
C ASP A 35 9.49 8.83 8.71
N LYS A 36 10.52 8.62 7.88
CA LYS A 36 10.96 9.66 6.99
C LYS A 36 9.74 9.93 6.11
N GLU A 37 8.98 10.94 6.46
CA GLU A 37 8.07 11.59 5.56
C GLU A 37 8.95 11.98 4.36
N THR A 38 8.98 11.11 3.37
CA THR A 38 9.61 11.43 2.10
C THR A 38 8.73 12.55 1.55
N ASP A 39 9.31 13.71 1.32
CA ASP A 39 8.66 14.89 0.75
C ASP A 39 8.16 14.62 -0.68
N LYS A 40 8.05 13.33 -1.03
CA LYS A 40 7.63 12.83 -2.33
C LYS A 40 6.12 12.61 -2.35
N LYS A 41 5.51 13.05 -3.43
CA LYS A 41 4.11 12.76 -3.72
C LYS A 41 3.93 11.30 -4.14
N SER A 42 3.05 10.61 -3.46
CA SER A 42 2.77 9.19 -3.73
C SER A 42 1.75 9.04 -4.85
N ILE A 43 2.16 8.35 -5.91
CA ILE A 43 1.30 7.98 -7.04
C ILE A 43 1.14 6.46 -7.04
N VAL A 44 -0.09 5.99 -7.01
CA VAL A 44 -0.42 4.57 -7.07
C VAL A 44 -1.22 4.29 -8.34
N CYS A 45 -0.88 3.23 -9.06
CA CYS A 45 -1.65 2.77 -10.20
C CYS A 45 -1.85 1.25 -10.18
N THR A 46 -2.91 0.77 -10.82
CA THR A 46 -3.26 -0.65 -10.78
C THR A 46 -2.50 -1.46 -11.80
N THR A 47 -2.40 -1.01 -13.04
CA THR A 47 -1.84 -1.80 -14.15
C THR A 47 -0.52 -1.26 -14.69
N TYR A 48 0.24 -2.15 -15.37
CA TYR A 48 1.52 -1.81 -15.96
C TYR A 48 1.41 -0.74 -17.06
N ALA A 49 0.32 -0.72 -17.83
CA ALA A 49 0.12 0.30 -18.86
C ALA A 49 0.09 1.71 -18.26
N GLN A 50 -0.67 1.91 -17.19
CA GLN A 50 -0.74 3.17 -16.46
C GLN A 50 0.62 3.52 -15.83
N TYR A 51 1.29 2.52 -15.25
CA TYR A 51 2.62 2.69 -14.66
C TYR A 51 3.62 3.23 -15.68
N ASN A 52 3.66 2.62 -16.86
CA ASN A 52 4.58 3.03 -17.94
C ASN A 52 4.27 4.45 -18.43
N TRP A 53 2.99 4.79 -18.63
CA TRP A 53 2.61 6.15 -19.03
C TRP A 53 2.97 7.20 -17.98
N LEU A 54 2.70 6.90 -16.71
CA LEU A 54 3.05 7.78 -15.59
C LEU A 54 4.57 7.95 -15.49
N GLN A 55 5.35 6.88 -15.68
CA GLN A 55 6.80 6.93 -15.66
C GLN A 55 7.36 7.85 -16.77
N GLU A 56 6.82 7.76 -17.98
CA GLU A 56 7.19 8.65 -19.09
C GLU A 56 6.82 10.12 -18.81
N ILE A 57 5.63 10.36 -18.25
CA ILE A 57 5.17 11.73 -17.90
C ILE A 57 6.04 12.33 -16.78
N ILE A 58 6.39 11.53 -15.80
CA ILE A 58 7.18 11.97 -14.64
C ILE A 58 8.64 12.20 -15.02
N GLY A 59 9.18 11.38 -15.93
CA GLY A 59 10.58 11.41 -16.38
C GLY A 59 11.54 10.69 -15.41
N GLU A 60 12.74 10.37 -15.91
CA GLU A 60 13.71 9.51 -15.23
C GLU A 60 14.33 10.13 -13.94
N ASN A 61 14.46 11.44 -13.88
CA ASN A 61 15.15 12.15 -12.77
C ASN A 61 14.19 12.70 -11.70
N ASN A 62 13.20 11.91 -11.34
CA ASN A 62 12.15 12.40 -10.48
C ASN A 62 12.41 12.16 -8.99
N SER A 63 12.85 13.20 -8.30
CA SER A 63 12.95 13.19 -6.84
C SER A 63 11.66 13.56 -6.11
N THR A 64 10.64 14.03 -6.85
CA THR A 64 9.40 14.61 -6.29
C THR A 64 8.29 13.59 -6.12
N PHE A 65 8.26 12.54 -6.96
CA PHE A 65 7.19 11.54 -6.94
C PHE A 65 7.72 10.15 -6.59
N GLU A 66 6.86 9.36 -5.95
CA GLU A 66 7.04 7.94 -5.73
C GLU A 66 5.93 7.19 -6.46
N LEU A 67 6.29 6.44 -7.50
CA LEU A 67 5.32 5.72 -8.33
C LEU A 67 5.26 4.24 -7.92
N THR A 68 4.07 3.78 -7.59
CA THR A 68 3.80 2.40 -7.16
C THR A 68 2.84 1.70 -8.10
N LEU A 69 3.23 0.53 -8.61
CA LEU A 69 2.38 -0.41 -9.33
C LEU A 69 1.81 -1.45 -8.37
N LEU A 70 0.49 -1.67 -8.38
CA LEU A 70 -0.17 -2.69 -7.56
C LEU A 70 -0.10 -4.08 -8.19
N ILE A 71 -0.58 -4.23 -9.43
CA ILE A 71 -0.64 -5.52 -10.13
C ILE A 71 0.70 -5.78 -10.80
N LYS A 72 1.51 -6.65 -10.19
CA LYS A 72 2.87 -7.00 -10.64
C LYS A 72 2.90 -8.40 -11.25
N ASP A 73 4.02 -8.71 -11.88
CA ASP A 73 4.41 -10.06 -12.31
C ASP A 73 3.42 -10.73 -13.27
N GLY A 74 2.72 -9.94 -14.09
CA GLY A 74 1.77 -10.46 -15.07
C GLY A 74 0.48 -11.02 -14.45
N ALA A 75 0.18 -10.67 -13.20
CA ALA A 75 -1.10 -11.03 -12.59
C ALA A 75 -2.26 -10.41 -13.41
N ASP A 76 -3.33 -11.20 -13.55
CA ASP A 76 -4.51 -10.80 -14.29
C ASP A 76 -5.37 -9.84 -13.47
N LEU A 77 -5.83 -8.74 -14.10
CA LEU A 77 -6.68 -7.73 -13.49
C LEU A 77 -8.00 -8.31 -12.96
N HIS A 78 -8.60 -9.26 -13.72
CA HIS A 78 -9.90 -9.84 -13.36
C HIS A 78 -9.84 -10.72 -12.11
N SER A 79 -8.69 -11.31 -11.82
CA SER A 79 -8.47 -12.17 -10.65
C SER A 79 -7.76 -11.47 -9.49
N TYR A 80 -7.35 -10.21 -9.68
CA TYR A 80 -6.60 -9.47 -8.68
C TYR A 80 -7.41 -9.16 -7.43
N GLN A 81 -6.86 -9.54 -6.28
CA GLN A 81 -7.40 -9.21 -4.97
C GLN A 81 -6.36 -8.37 -4.22
N PRO A 82 -6.67 -7.12 -3.86
CA PRO A 82 -5.72 -6.26 -3.17
C PRO A 82 -5.37 -6.81 -1.79
N THR A 83 -4.10 -6.78 -1.47
CA THR A 83 -3.63 -7.09 -0.12
C THR A 83 -3.90 -5.91 0.83
N ILE A 84 -3.81 -6.15 2.15
CA ILE A 84 -3.89 -5.08 3.16
C ILE A 84 -2.83 -4.00 2.91
N GLN A 85 -1.65 -4.40 2.43
CA GLN A 85 -0.57 -3.47 2.09
C GLN A 85 -0.92 -2.62 0.87
N ASP A 86 -1.57 -3.19 -0.14
CA ASP A 86 -2.01 -2.45 -1.33
C ASP A 86 -3.10 -1.43 -0.96
N LEU A 87 -4.07 -1.84 -0.16
CA LEU A 87 -5.09 -0.93 0.37
C LEU A 87 -4.49 0.21 1.21
N ALA A 88 -3.45 -0.07 2.01
CA ALA A 88 -2.76 0.96 2.77
C ALA A 88 -2.06 1.98 1.87
N LYS A 89 -1.41 1.53 0.77
CA LYS A 89 -0.79 2.41 -0.23
C LYS A 89 -1.83 3.29 -0.91
N VAL A 90 -2.93 2.70 -1.41
CA VAL A 90 -4.04 3.47 -2.00
C VAL A 90 -4.59 4.48 -1.00
N SER A 91 -4.83 4.07 0.24
CA SER A 91 -5.42 4.92 1.29
C SER A 91 -4.63 6.20 1.57
N SER A 92 -3.31 6.18 1.37
CA SER A 92 -2.40 7.30 1.65
C SER A 92 -1.88 8.00 0.40
N ALA A 93 -2.25 7.56 -0.80
CA ALA A 93 -1.78 8.13 -2.07
C ALA A 93 -2.19 9.60 -2.25
N ASP A 94 -1.37 10.37 -2.94
CA ASP A 94 -1.73 11.71 -3.43
C ASP A 94 -2.47 11.64 -4.78
N LEU A 95 -2.13 10.64 -5.60
CA LEU A 95 -2.80 10.32 -6.85
C LEU A 95 -3.02 8.81 -6.95
N PHE A 96 -4.23 8.41 -7.27
CA PHE A 96 -4.57 7.02 -7.57
C PHE A 96 -5.18 6.92 -8.96
N VAL A 97 -4.59 6.08 -9.80
CA VAL A 97 -5.02 5.84 -11.20
C VAL A 97 -5.39 4.37 -11.36
N TYR A 98 -6.60 4.10 -11.83
CA TYR A 98 -7.09 2.75 -12.03
C TYR A 98 -7.88 2.64 -13.35
N VAL A 99 -8.09 1.42 -13.84
CA VAL A 99 -8.79 1.20 -15.11
C VAL A 99 -10.27 1.50 -14.98
N GLY A 100 -10.89 1.01 -13.92
CA GLY A 100 -12.34 1.05 -13.71
C GLY A 100 -13.05 -0.23 -14.19
N GLY A 101 -14.37 -0.20 -14.13
CA GLY A 101 -15.20 -1.33 -14.53
C GLY A 101 -15.33 -2.44 -13.50
N GLU A 102 -15.81 -3.60 -13.95
CA GLU A 102 -16.19 -4.71 -13.07
C GLU A 102 -15.00 -5.37 -12.34
N SER A 103 -13.82 -5.36 -12.94
CA SER A 103 -12.63 -5.99 -12.39
C SER A 103 -12.06 -5.24 -11.17
N GLU A 104 -12.43 -3.97 -10.99
CA GLU A 104 -11.90 -3.13 -9.91
C GLU A 104 -12.99 -2.60 -8.97
N GLN A 105 -14.07 -3.36 -8.78
CA GLN A 105 -15.16 -2.97 -7.86
C GLN A 105 -14.69 -2.69 -6.42
N TRP A 106 -13.61 -3.36 -5.99
CA TRP A 106 -12.99 -3.15 -4.70
C TRP A 106 -12.52 -1.70 -4.46
N VAL A 107 -12.26 -0.95 -5.54
CA VAL A 107 -11.78 0.44 -5.48
C VAL A 107 -12.79 1.34 -4.78
N SER A 108 -14.06 1.15 -5.02
CA SER A 108 -15.11 2.00 -4.41
C SER A 108 -15.07 1.95 -2.87
N ASP A 109 -14.83 0.77 -2.30
CA ASP A 109 -14.73 0.60 -0.85
C ASP A 109 -13.38 1.09 -0.31
N ALA A 110 -12.30 0.85 -1.04
CA ALA A 110 -10.98 1.38 -0.68
C ALA A 110 -10.98 2.91 -0.60
N LEU A 111 -11.66 3.59 -1.53
CA LEU A 111 -11.74 5.05 -1.57
C LEU A 111 -12.57 5.63 -0.42
N LYS A 112 -13.65 4.95 0.01
CA LYS A 112 -14.45 5.36 1.19
C LYS A 112 -13.59 5.42 2.45
N GLU A 113 -12.71 4.43 2.62
CA GLU A 113 -11.83 4.26 3.78
C GLU A 113 -10.49 4.99 3.64
N ALA A 114 -10.26 5.71 2.53
CA ALA A 114 -9.00 6.41 2.28
C ALA A 114 -8.69 7.45 3.37
N LYS A 115 -7.45 7.44 3.86
CA LYS A 115 -6.95 8.39 4.86
C LYS A 115 -6.73 9.77 4.25
N ASN A 116 -6.13 9.82 3.05
CA ASN A 116 -5.93 11.07 2.33
C ASN A 116 -7.22 11.50 1.63
N LYS A 117 -7.96 12.42 2.25
CA LYS A 117 -9.20 12.96 1.68
C LYS A 117 -8.99 13.95 0.53
N ASN A 118 -7.74 14.36 0.29
CA ASN A 118 -7.34 15.25 -0.81
C ASN A 118 -6.73 14.48 -1.98
N MET A 119 -6.79 13.14 -1.96
CA MET A 119 -6.28 12.30 -3.03
C MET A 119 -6.99 12.62 -4.35
N LEU A 120 -6.20 12.80 -5.40
CA LEU A 120 -6.71 12.83 -6.76
C LEU A 120 -6.98 11.40 -7.22
N VAL A 121 -8.15 11.18 -7.81
CA VAL A 121 -8.56 9.85 -8.29
C VAL A 121 -8.86 9.95 -9.78
N VAL A 122 -8.27 9.06 -10.57
CA VAL A 122 -8.48 8.97 -12.02
C VAL A 122 -9.00 7.58 -12.35
N ASP A 123 -10.28 7.52 -12.70
CA ASP A 123 -10.92 6.37 -13.33
C ASP A 123 -10.73 6.48 -14.85
N MET A 124 -9.95 5.59 -15.44
CA MET A 124 -9.63 5.67 -16.87
C MET A 124 -10.84 5.42 -17.76
N MET A 125 -11.75 4.52 -17.35
CA MET A 125 -12.97 4.26 -18.11
C MET A 125 -13.92 5.47 -18.09
N ASP A 126 -14.04 6.15 -16.95
CA ASP A 126 -14.87 7.35 -16.86
C ASP A 126 -14.29 8.50 -17.69
N VAL A 127 -12.97 8.71 -17.63
CA VAL A 127 -12.29 9.76 -18.40
C VAL A 127 -12.37 9.51 -19.91
N LEU A 128 -12.32 8.24 -20.34
CA LEU A 128 -12.28 7.85 -21.74
C LEU A 128 -13.63 7.43 -22.30
N LYS A 129 -14.71 7.49 -21.54
CA LYS A 129 -16.03 6.97 -21.91
C LYS A 129 -16.53 7.40 -23.30
N GLU A 130 -16.21 8.61 -23.73
CA GLU A 130 -16.58 9.11 -25.05
C GLU A 130 -15.70 8.58 -26.20
N ARG A 131 -14.59 7.93 -25.86
CA ARG A 131 -13.60 7.38 -26.79
C ARG A 131 -13.55 5.86 -26.81
N ILE A 132 -14.21 5.21 -25.85
CA ILE A 132 -14.35 3.76 -25.81
C ILE A 132 -15.29 3.38 -26.96
N LYS A 133 -14.76 2.66 -27.95
CA LYS A 133 -15.59 2.03 -28.99
C LYS A 133 -16.18 0.77 -28.38
N GLU A 134 -17.49 0.62 -28.47
CA GLU A 134 -18.13 -0.68 -28.28
C GLU A 134 -17.53 -1.63 -29.31
N GLU A 135 -17.20 -2.87 -28.91
CA GLU A 135 -16.80 -3.90 -29.86
C GLU A 135 -17.96 -4.09 -30.85
N GLU A 136 -17.74 -3.74 -32.11
CA GLU A 136 -18.68 -4.07 -33.16
C GLU A 136 -18.75 -5.59 -33.22
N HIS A 137 -19.87 -6.17 -32.82
CA HIS A 137 -20.18 -7.56 -33.08
C HIS A 137 -20.12 -7.77 -34.59
N MET A 138 -19.00 -8.28 -35.08
CA MET A 138 -18.91 -8.73 -36.46
C MET A 138 -19.84 -9.93 -36.62
N GLU A 139 -20.94 -9.75 -37.35
CA GLU A 139 -21.80 -10.86 -37.74
C GLU A 139 -20.95 -11.91 -38.46
N GLY A 140 -20.66 -13.02 -37.79
CA GLY A 140 -19.85 -14.13 -38.34
C GLY A 140 -18.94 -14.82 -37.36
N MET A 141 -18.69 -14.29 -36.17
CA MET A 141 -18.06 -15.07 -35.11
C MET A 141 -19.09 -16.04 -34.52
N LYS A 142 -19.06 -17.29 -35.00
CA LYS A 142 -19.70 -18.39 -34.32
C LYS A 142 -18.95 -18.62 -33.02
N GLU A 143 -19.66 -18.54 -31.90
CA GLU A 143 -19.20 -19.09 -30.64
C GLU A 143 -19.05 -20.59 -30.83
N ASP A 144 -17.84 -21.07 -31.04
CA ASP A 144 -17.51 -22.49 -30.94
C ASP A 144 -17.57 -22.88 -29.46
N HIS A 145 -18.78 -23.10 -28.97
CA HIS A 145 -19.02 -23.92 -27.80
C HIS A 145 -18.96 -25.39 -28.23
N ASP A 146 -17.77 -25.94 -28.28
CA ASP A 146 -17.59 -27.39 -28.38
C ASP A 146 -17.09 -27.92 -27.03
N GLU A 147 -18.03 -28.65 -26.39
CA GLU A 147 -17.98 -29.80 -25.48
C GLU A 147 -16.81 -29.93 -24.47
#